data_51d22f6c7eccc058a107ae6f289437ad
#
_entry.id   51d22f6c7eccc058a107ae6f289437ad
#
_cell.length_a   1.000
_cell.length_b   1.000
_cell.length_c   1.000
_cell.angle_alpha   90.00
_cell.angle_beta   90.00
_cell.angle_gamma   90.00
#
_symmetry.space_group_name_H-M   'P 1'
#
loop_
_entity.id
_entity.type
_entity.pdbx_description
1 polymer ?
#
loop_
_entity_poly.entity_id
_entity_poly.type
_entity_poly.pdbx_seq_one_letter_code
_entity_poly.pdbx_strand_id
1 'polypeptide(L)'
;MEIKRTQKEEQTSLISVKVGEKDYGEAVEKSLRDYRRKANIPGFRPGMVPMGIIKKMYGKGVVAEQSYRTASNAVFEYLQKENIDYLGDVIPAEEQGAFDFDNDTEFEYMFEIGEAPKIDLALSAKDKVTYHRIKIDKQMHDNYRSNFLRRYGRLVDVEKVADDEALTVTLDNGELRVEDAYVGLISMNDEERKPFKGKKVGAKMKVDINELYKNPAQRAAALQLKENELAEVKPEFSLEITKIRKFADPELNEEFFKTAFPQGNVTDEAGLDAFVDTEIGKELSRESDYLFTLQLRDFLLKKADLKMPAAFLKRWLYVINEEKFSKEEIEKDFDQFLKMFSWNYIQKHFIKEDNLTVTADEALAEAKAFAAAQFAQYGMPAAPDEMLENFAKQQILANKEQSQKIYEKLYETKVVEDVKGKIKVTEKAVSAD
;
A
#
# COMPACT_ATOMS: atom_id res chain seq x y z
N MET A 1 6.13 -38.79 -27.00
CA MET A 1 6.97 -37.77 -26.26
C MET A 1 7.88 -38.50 -25.26
N GLU A 2 9.13 -38.09 -25.13
CA GLU A 2 10.08 -38.56 -24.11
C GLU A 2 10.38 -37.39 -23.20
N ILE A 3 10.24 -37.58 -21.88
CA ILE A 3 10.51 -36.56 -20.87
C ILE A 3 11.63 -37.05 -19.98
N LYS A 4 12.64 -36.19 -19.77
CA LYS A 4 13.81 -36.52 -18.96
C LYS A 4 14.10 -35.36 -18.00
N ARG A 5 14.17 -35.65 -16.70
CA ARG A 5 14.57 -34.69 -15.69
C ARG A 5 16.02 -34.94 -15.27
N THR A 6 16.79 -33.87 -15.20
CA THR A 6 18.20 -33.87 -14.74
C THR A 6 18.38 -32.74 -13.74
N GLN A 7 19.02 -33.00 -12.62
CA GLN A 7 19.38 -31.96 -11.66
C GLN A 7 20.52 -31.10 -12.23
N LYS A 8 20.32 -29.78 -12.26
CA LYS A 8 21.31 -28.80 -12.73
C LYS A 8 22.15 -28.28 -11.58
N GLU A 9 21.48 -27.85 -10.53
CA GLU A 9 22.05 -27.29 -9.30
C GLU A 9 21.21 -27.74 -8.08
N GLU A 10 21.62 -27.36 -6.86
CA GLU A 10 20.80 -27.61 -5.68
C GLU A 10 19.45 -26.96 -5.85
N GLN A 11 18.37 -27.77 -5.83
CA GLN A 11 16.96 -27.34 -6.02
C GLN A 11 16.65 -26.70 -7.39
N THR A 12 17.47 -26.94 -8.40
CA THR A 12 17.17 -26.51 -9.78
C THR A 12 17.27 -27.73 -10.69
N SER A 13 16.21 -28.00 -11.45
CA SER A 13 16.16 -29.11 -12.41
C SER A 13 15.91 -28.60 -13.82
N LEU A 14 16.55 -29.29 -14.76
CA LEU A 14 16.26 -29.21 -16.19
C LEU A 14 15.30 -30.33 -16.57
N ILE A 15 14.28 -30.00 -17.32
CA ILE A 15 13.32 -30.93 -17.92
C ILE A 15 13.45 -30.84 -19.43
N SER A 16 13.95 -31.90 -20.04
CA SER A 16 14.03 -32.05 -21.49
C SER A 16 12.81 -32.81 -21.99
N VAL A 17 12.15 -32.28 -23.00
CA VAL A 17 10.97 -32.87 -23.64
C VAL A 17 11.22 -32.99 -25.13
N LYS A 18 11.31 -34.25 -25.63
CA LYS A 18 11.36 -34.55 -27.06
C LYS A 18 9.96 -34.67 -27.62
N VAL A 19 9.63 -33.81 -28.58
CA VAL A 19 8.34 -33.82 -29.30
C VAL A 19 8.61 -34.11 -30.77
N GLY A 20 7.91 -35.07 -31.32
CA GLY A 20 7.95 -35.40 -32.72
C GLY A 20 6.67 -34.98 -33.46
N GLU A 21 6.68 -35.03 -34.79
CA GLU A 21 5.54 -34.65 -35.64
C GLU A 21 4.24 -35.34 -35.22
N LYS A 22 4.31 -36.55 -34.67
CA LYS A 22 3.14 -37.27 -34.14
C LYS A 22 2.44 -36.58 -32.98
N ASP A 23 3.19 -35.79 -32.22
CA ASP A 23 2.72 -35.17 -30.98
C ASP A 23 2.06 -33.80 -31.24
N TYR A 24 2.54 -33.05 -32.26
CA TYR A 24 2.07 -31.69 -32.56
C TYR A 24 1.42 -31.50 -33.93
N GLY A 25 1.58 -32.49 -34.85
CA GLY A 25 1.19 -32.35 -36.25
C GLY A 25 -0.32 -32.05 -36.45
N GLU A 26 -1.19 -32.68 -35.67
CA GLU A 26 -2.65 -32.41 -35.73
C GLU A 26 -2.95 -30.95 -35.32
N ALA A 27 -2.28 -30.42 -34.27
CA ALA A 27 -2.42 -29.05 -33.83
C ALA A 27 -1.93 -28.05 -34.90
N VAL A 28 -0.80 -28.37 -35.56
CA VAL A 28 -0.26 -27.60 -36.69
C VAL A 28 -1.25 -27.53 -37.82
N GLU A 29 -1.80 -28.69 -38.26
CA GLU A 29 -2.81 -28.71 -39.36
C GLU A 29 -4.05 -27.91 -39.01
N LYS A 30 -4.55 -28.00 -37.77
CA LYS A 30 -5.66 -27.22 -37.27
C LYS A 30 -5.39 -25.74 -37.34
N SER A 31 -4.26 -25.31 -36.81
CA SER A 31 -3.82 -23.91 -36.83
C SER A 31 -3.67 -23.35 -38.24
N LEU A 32 -3.04 -24.10 -39.15
CA LEU A 32 -2.92 -23.70 -40.57
C LEU A 32 -4.27 -23.58 -41.28
N ARG A 33 -5.26 -24.44 -40.95
CA ARG A 33 -6.65 -24.30 -41.46
C ARG A 33 -7.29 -23.00 -40.93
N ASP A 34 -7.07 -22.65 -39.68
CA ASP A 34 -7.59 -21.40 -39.09
C ASP A 34 -6.93 -20.18 -39.71
N TYR A 35 -5.59 -20.19 -39.88
CA TYR A 35 -4.89 -19.16 -40.63
C TYR A 35 -5.45 -18.99 -42.05
N ARG A 36 -5.69 -20.09 -42.76
CA ARG A 36 -6.31 -20.07 -44.10
C ARG A 36 -7.66 -19.35 -44.13
N ARG A 37 -8.49 -19.55 -43.12
CA ARG A 37 -9.83 -18.91 -43.02
C ARG A 37 -9.70 -17.40 -42.81
N LYS A 38 -8.69 -16.95 -42.07
CA LYS A 38 -8.48 -15.54 -41.69
C LYS A 38 -7.55 -14.79 -42.66
N ALA A 39 -6.79 -15.52 -43.50
CA ALA A 39 -5.80 -14.92 -44.37
C ALA A 39 -6.46 -14.05 -45.44
N ASN A 40 -6.02 -12.80 -45.53
CA ASN A 40 -6.35 -11.88 -46.61
C ASN A 40 -5.09 -11.65 -47.45
N ILE A 41 -5.00 -12.43 -48.57
CA ILE A 41 -3.84 -12.39 -49.47
C ILE A 41 -4.31 -11.84 -50.83
N PRO A 42 -3.63 -10.81 -51.36
CA PRO A 42 -3.97 -10.24 -52.67
C PRO A 42 -4.01 -11.33 -53.76
N GLY A 43 -5.08 -11.34 -54.55
CA GLY A 43 -5.32 -12.32 -55.60
C GLY A 43 -6.13 -13.57 -55.17
N PHE A 44 -6.46 -13.70 -53.88
CA PHE A 44 -7.28 -14.81 -53.38
C PHE A 44 -8.47 -14.31 -52.56
N ARG A 45 -9.62 -14.99 -52.75
CA ARG A 45 -10.80 -14.75 -51.90
C ARG A 45 -10.49 -15.28 -50.47
N PRO A 46 -10.88 -14.54 -49.39
CA PRO A 46 -10.71 -15.00 -48.00
C PRO A 46 -11.18 -16.43 -47.80
N GLY A 47 -10.35 -17.28 -47.19
CA GLY A 47 -10.61 -18.69 -46.97
C GLY A 47 -10.34 -19.63 -48.18
N MET A 48 -10.04 -19.10 -49.36
CA MET A 48 -9.78 -19.87 -50.58
C MET A 48 -8.32 -19.90 -51.01
N VAL A 49 -7.43 -19.42 -50.15
CA VAL A 49 -5.97 -19.48 -50.38
C VAL A 49 -5.52 -20.95 -50.40
N PRO A 50 -4.72 -21.39 -51.40
CA PRO A 50 -4.17 -22.74 -51.43
C PRO A 50 -3.33 -23.03 -50.18
N MET A 51 -3.52 -24.25 -49.61
CA MET A 51 -2.82 -24.62 -48.36
C MET A 51 -1.30 -24.56 -48.48
N GLY A 52 -0.75 -24.84 -49.68
CA GLY A 52 0.69 -24.76 -49.95
C GLY A 52 1.25 -23.33 -49.75
N ILE A 53 0.47 -22.28 -50.09
CA ILE A 53 0.84 -20.88 -49.87
C ILE A 53 0.80 -20.56 -48.36
N ILE A 54 -0.24 -21.02 -47.66
CA ILE A 54 -0.40 -20.86 -46.22
C ILE A 54 0.74 -21.56 -45.49
N LYS A 55 1.11 -22.78 -45.85
CA LYS A 55 2.23 -23.49 -45.26
C LYS A 55 3.56 -22.77 -45.50
N LYS A 56 3.77 -22.22 -46.70
CA LYS A 56 5.00 -21.46 -47.01
C LYS A 56 5.10 -20.16 -46.21
N MET A 57 3.97 -19.50 -45.96
CA MET A 57 3.95 -18.20 -45.26
C MET A 57 3.97 -18.32 -43.75
N TYR A 58 3.24 -19.28 -43.20
CA TYR A 58 2.99 -19.41 -41.77
C TYR A 58 3.52 -20.71 -41.16
N GLY A 59 3.90 -21.69 -41.99
CA GLY A 59 4.24 -23.05 -41.55
C GLY A 59 5.29 -23.11 -40.48
N LYS A 60 6.42 -22.42 -40.69
CA LYS A 60 7.54 -22.35 -39.74
C LYS A 60 7.09 -21.80 -38.36
N GLY A 61 6.38 -20.67 -38.35
CA GLY A 61 5.88 -20.05 -37.11
C GLY A 61 4.85 -20.95 -36.40
N VAL A 62 3.97 -21.60 -37.16
CA VAL A 62 2.95 -22.50 -36.58
C VAL A 62 3.58 -23.77 -36.01
N VAL A 63 4.58 -24.34 -36.69
CA VAL A 63 5.31 -25.50 -36.16
C VAL A 63 6.03 -25.12 -34.86
N ALA A 64 6.73 -23.99 -34.84
CA ALA A 64 7.41 -23.49 -33.64
C ALA A 64 6.44 -23.30 -32.48
N GLU A 65 5.30 -22.63 -32.72
CA GLU A 65 4.29 -22.37 -31.69
C GLU A 65 3.66 -23.66 -31.15
N GLN A 66 3.22 -24.55 -32.04
CA GLN A 66 2.49 -25.75 -31.62
C GLN A 66 3.40 -26.82 -31.01
N SER A 67 4.63 -26.98 -31.50
CA SER A 67 5.61 -27.91 -30.89
C SER A 67 6.03 -27.41 -29.50
N TYR A 68 6.30 -26.13 -29.34
CA TYR A 68 6.60 -25.55 -28.03
C TYR A 68 5.42 -25.69 -27.05
N ARG A 69 4.21 -25.39 -27.50
CA ARG A 69 2.99 -25.53 -26.68
C ARG A 69 2.77 -26.97 -26.23
N THR A 70 3.00 -27.92 -27.13
CA THR A 70 2.91 -29.36 -26.84
C THR A 70 3.94 -29.76 -25.78
N ALA A 71 5.20 -29.33 -25.93
CA ALA A 71 6.24 -29.57 -24.95
C ALA A 71 5.95 -28.96 -23.60
N SER A 72 5.51 -27.70 -23.58
CA SER A 72 5.15 -26.99 -22.35
C SER A 72 4.02 -27.69 -21.58
N ASN A 73 2.95 -28.09 -22.28
CA ASN A 73 1.85 -28.83 -21.65
C ASN A 73 2.35 -30.16 -21.04
N ALA A 74 3.21 -30.87 -21.75
CA ALA A 74 3.77 -32.13 -21.29
C ALA A 74 4.64 -31.97 -20.03
N VAL A 75 5.34 -30.83 -19.88
CA VAL A 75 6.07 -30.50 -18.63
C VAL A 75 5.10 -30.33 -17.47
N PHE A 76 4.04 -29.57 -17.63
CA PHE A 76 3.05 -29.38 -16.56
C PHE A 76 2.37 -30.70 -16.15
N GLU A 77 1.98 -31.52 -17.12
CA GLU A 77 1.41 -32.85 -16.84
C GLU A 77 2.42 -33.75 -16.09
N TYR A 78 3.69 -33.71 -16.49
CA TYR A 78 4.76 -34.46 -15.84
C TYR A 78 4.96 -34.02 -14.38
N LEU A 79 5.07 -32.69 -14.13
CA LEU A 79 5.24 -32.14 -12.80
C LEU A 79 4.08 -32.51 -11.88
N GLN A 80 2.85 -32.46 -12.39
CA GLN A 80 1.65 -32.85 -11.65
C GLN A 80 1.64 -34.35 -11.34
N LYS A 81 1.96 -35.18 -12.31
CA LYS A 81 2.00 -36.65 -12.16
C LYS A 81 3.04 -37.11 -11.16
N GLU A 82 4.23 -36.51 -11.20
CA GLU A 82 5.34 -36.85 -10.28
C GLU A 82 5.23 -36.12 -8.93
N ASN A 83 4.18 -35.31 -8.69
CA ASN A 83 4.00 -34.49 -7.50
C ASN A 83 5.24 -33.63 -7.19
N ILE A 84 5.79 -32.98 -8.21
CA ILE A 84 6.93 -32.08 -8.05
C ILE A 84 6.41 -30.68 -7.78
N ASP A 85 6.59 -30.20 -6.53
CA ASP A 85 6.32 -28.82 -6.17
C ASP A 85 7.48 -27.94 -6.67
N TYR A 86 7.15 -26.83 -7.33
CA TYR A 86 8.13 -25.90 -7.88
C TYR A 86 7.78 -24.44 -7.53
N LEU A 87 8.78 -23.58 -7.61
CA LEU A 87 8.69 -22.15 -7.30
C LEU A 87 8.66 -21.31 -8.58
N GLY A 88 7.87 -20.26 -8.58
CA GLY A 88 7.74 -19.39 -9.75
C GLY A 88 7.05 -20.10 -10.92
N ASP A 89 7.59 -19.87 -12.12
CA ASP A 89 7.10 -20.46 -13.37
C ASP A 89 8.15 -21.40 -13.97
N VAL A 90 7.69 -22.29 -14.84
CA VAL A 90 8.57 -23.08 -15.71
C VAL A 90 9.13 -22.16 -16.80
N ILE A 91 10.43 -21.98 -16.85
CA ILE A 91 11.07 -21.09 -17.82
C ILE A 91 11.91 -21.87 -18.84
N PRO A 92 12.11 -21.33 -20.07
CA PRO A 92 13.03 -21.95 -21.03
C PRO A 92 14.45 -22.02 -20.46
N ALA A 93 15.15 -23.12 -20.64
CA ALA A 93 16.52 -23.25 -20.20
C ALA A 93 17.48 -22.40 -21.03
N GLU A 94 18.58 -21.93 -20.41
CA GLU A 94 19.62 -21.19 -21.14
C GLU A 94 20.34 -22.06 -22.16
N GLU A 95 20.44 -23.36 -21.90
CA GLU A 95 21.05 -24.35 -22.73
C GLU A 95 20.23 -24.73 -23.96
N GLN A 96 19.05 -24.12 -24.16
CA GLN A 96 18.20 -24.40 -25.30
C GLN A 96 18.91 -24.17 -26.62
N GLY A 97 19.06 -25.21 -27.42
CA GLY A 97 19.64 -25.13 -28.75
C GLY A 97 18.71 -24.41 -29.75
N ALA A 98 19.30 -23.98 -30.86
CA ALA A 98 18.52 -23.45 -31.97
C ALA A 98 17.82 -24.58 -32.74
N PHE A 99 16.61 -24.32 -33.25
CA PHE A 99 15.82 -25.25 -34.02
C PHE A 99 15.72 -24.84 -35.48
N ASP A 100 15.77 -25.82 -36.38
CA ASP A 100 15.44 -25.65 -37.79
C ASP A 100 14.00 -26.15 -38.07
N PHE A 101 13.03 -25.23 -37.86
CA PHE A 101 11.61 -25.53 -38.07
C PHE A 101 11.21 -25.71 -39.55
N ASP A 102 12.13 -25.54 -40.47
CA ASP A 102 11.87 -25.79 -41.91
C ASP A 102 12.24 -27.27 -42.30
N ASN A 103 13.24 -27.84 -41.65
CA ASN A 103 13.76 -29.15 -42.04
C ASN A 103 13.61 -30.22 -40.96
N ASP A 104 13.59 -29.84 -39.68
CA ASP A 104 13.45 -30.79 -38.59
C ASP A 104 11.98 -31.10 -38.28
N THR A 105 11.73 -32.34 -37.86
CA THR A 105 10.42 -32.84 -37.45
C THR A 105 10.40 -33.28 -35.98
N GLU A 106 11.55 -33.30 -35.33
CA GLU A 106 11.71 -33.62 -33.91
C GLU A 106 12.45 -32.49 -33.23
N PHE A 107 11.92 -32.05 -32.08
CA PHE A 107 12.43 -30.92 -31.30
C PHE A 107 12.64 -31.35 -29.85
N GLU A 108 13.79 -31.01 -29.27
CA GLU A 108 14.05 -31.22 -27.84
C GLU A 108 14.02 -29.87 -27.12
N TYR A 109 12.90 -29.60 -26.45
CA TYR A 109 12.73 -28.40 -25.64
C TYR A 109 13.26 -28.63 -24.24
N MET A 110 14.03 -27.66 -23.74
CA MET A 110 14.62 -27.70 -22.42
C MET A 110 13.98 -26.61 -21.55
N PHE A 111 13.46 -27.02 -20.41
CA PHE A 111 12.85 -26.16 -19.43
C PHE A 111 13.59 -26.21 -18.11
N GLU A 112 13.58 -25.12 -17.38
CA GLU A 112 14.19 -25.02 -16.07
C GLU A 112 13.13 -24.74 -15.03
N ILE A 113 13.23 -25.41 -13.88
CA ILE A 113 12.35 -25.22 -12.71
C ILE A 113 13.18 -25.06 -11.46
N GLY A 114 12.72 -24.19 -10.56
CA GLY A 114 13.18 -24.14 -9.17
C GLY A 114 12.33 -25.08 -8.32
N GLU A 115 12.93 -26.09 -7.71
CA GLU A 115 12.20 -27.01 -6.86
C GLU A 115 11.87 -26.36 -5.51
N ALA A 116 10.63 -26.54 -5.06
CA ALA A 116 10.21 -26.00 -3.79
C ALA A 116 10.88 -26.75 -2.62
N PRO A 117 11.47 -26.03 -1.64
CA PRO A 117 12.03 -26.67 -0.47
C PRO A 117 10.92 -27.30 0.38
N LYS A 118 11.21 -28.43 1.01
CA LYS A 118 10.29 -29.00 1.98
C LYS A 118 10.29 -28.15 3.25
N ILE A 119 9.09 -27.80 3.72
CA ILE A 119 8.92 -27.12 4.99
C ILE A 119 8.76 -28.18 6.09
N ASP A 120 9.69 -28.19 7.03
CA ASP A 120 9.58 -28.94 8.30
C ASP A 120 9.58 -27.94 9.44
N LEU A 121 8.40 -27.38 9.72
CA LEU A 121 8.23 -26.30 10.67
C LEU A 121 7.28 -26.70 11.82
N ALA A 122 7.79 -27.59 12.70
CA ALA A 122 7.06 -27.94 13.90
C ALA A 122 7.11 -26.79 14.92
N LEU A 123 5.92 -26.23 15.23
CA LEU A 123 5.74 -25.20 16.25
C LEU A 123 5.29 -25.82 17.58
N SER A 124 5.72 -25.22 18.68
CA SER A 124 5.38 -25.69 20.03
C SER A 124 5.43 -24.54 21.05
N ALA A 125 4.92 -24.78 22.25
CA ALA A 125 5.02 -23.85 23.39
C ALA A 125 6.47 -23.55 23.84
N LYS A 126 7.49 -24.22 23.30
CA LYS A 126 8.91 -23.89 23.52
C LYS A 126 9.34 -22.70 22.66
N ASP A 127 8.67 -22.47 21.55
CA ASP A 127 8.89 -21.36 20.66
C ASP A 127 8.31 -20.09 21.29
N LYS A 128 9.13 -19.05 21.41
CA LYS A 128 8.76 -17.84 22.13
C LYS A 128 8.91 -16.64 21.23
N VAL A 129 7.85 -15.83 21.12
CA VAL A 129 7.88 -14.53 20.46
C VAL A 129 7.33 -13.50 21.43
N THR A 130 7.95 -12.31 21.47
CA THR A 130 7.53 -11.26 22.41
C THR A 130 6.53 -10.33 21.73
N TYR A 131 5.38 -10.13 22.36
CA TYR A 131 4.43 -9.09 21.98
C TYR A 131 4.78 -7.80 22.73
N HIS A 132 5.16 -6.76 22.02
CA HIS A 132 5.49 -5.46 22.60
C HIS A 132 4.23 -4.62 22.72
N ARG A 133 3.70 -4.52 23.96
CA ARG A 133 2.53 -3.70 24.25
C ARG A 133 3.00 -2.27 24.52
N ILE A 134 2.68 -1.35 23.62
CA ILE A 134 2.99 0.06 23.79
C ILE A 134 2.07 0.64 24.86
N LYS A 135 2.66 1.31 25.87
CA LYS A 135 1.92 1.95 26.97
C LYS A 135 1.48 3.35 26.55
N ILE A 136 0.26 3.70 26.94
CA ILE A 136 -0.21 5.08 26.88
C ILE A 136 0.54 5.86 27.96
N ASP A 137 1.26 6.89 27.56
CA ASP A 137 1.85 7.84 28.49
C ASP A 137 0.97 9.09 28.65
N LYS A 138 1.31 9.89 29.68
CA LYS A 138 0.54 11.09 29.98
C LYS A 138 0.58 12.12 28.84
N GLN A 139 1.69 12.25 28.16
CA GLN A 139 1.84 13.22 27.06
C GLN A 139 0.98 12.83 25.85
N MET A 140 0.91 11.56 25.50
CA MET A 140 0.00 11.06 24.47
C MET A 140 -1.45 11.35 24.81
N HIS A 141 -1.84 11.03 26.05
CA HIS A 141 -3.19 11.29 26.53
C HIS A 141 -3.54 12.79 26.44
N ASP A 142 -2.68 13.65 27.01
CA ASP A 142 -2.91 15.11 27.04
C ASP A 142 -2.92 15.69 25.62
N ASN A 143 -2.06 15.24 24.72
CA ASN A 143 -2.02 15.68 23.33
C ASN A 143 -3.30 15.25 22.57
N TYR A 144 -3.72 14.00 22.70
CA TYR A 144 -4.92 13.51 22.03
C TYR A 144 -6.16 14.25 22.54
N ARG A 145 -6.30 14.39 23.87
CA ARG A 145 -7.37 15.12 24.52
C ARG A 145 -7.44 16.58 24.05
N SER A 146 -6.31 17.27 24.02
CA SER A 146 -6.22 18.65 23.54
C SER A 146 -6.61 18.76 22.07
N ASN A 147 -6.11 17.89 21.20
CA ASN A 147 -6.47 17.86 19.79
C ASN A 147 -7.95 17.54 19.55
N PHE A 148 -8.53 16.65 20.36
CA PHE A 148 -9.95 16.34 20.32
C PHE A 148 -10.79 17.55 20.72
N LEU A 149 -10.48 18.22 21.84
CA LEU A 149 -11.21 19.39 22.32
C LEU A 149 -11.12 20.57 21.35
N ARG A 150 -9.97 20.77 20.71
CA ARG A 150 -9.80 21.83 19.69
C ARG A 150 -10.78 21.74 18.54
N ARG A 151 -11.31 20.57 18.20
CA ARG A 151 -12.31 20.41 17.12
C ARG A 151 -13.66 21.07 17.48
N TYR A 152 -13.94 21.22 18.78
CA TYR A 152 -15.17 21.78 19.32
C TYR A 152 -14.96 23.15 19.97
N GLY A 153 -13.71 23.65 19.92
CA GLY A 153 -13.37 24.97 20.45
C GLY A 153 -13.92 26.09 19.57
N ARG A 154 -13.97 27.27 20.13
CA ARG A 154 -14.46 28.49 19.47
C ARG A 154 -13.56 29.68 19.73
N LEU A 155 -13.63 30.65 18.83
CA LEU A 155 -12.99 31.93 19.04
C LEU A 155 -13.87 32.75 20.03
N VAL A 156 -13.30 33.17 21.15
CA VAL A 156 -13.92 34.01 22.15
C VAL A 156 -13.22 35.37 22.19
N ASP A 157 -13.99 36.44 22.42
CA ASP A 157 -13.43 37.77 22.58
C ASP A 157 -12.74 37.89 23.95
N VAL A 158 -11.57 38.48 23.97
CA VAL A 158 -10.80 38.76 25.18
C VAL A 158 -10.35 40.23 25.20
N GLU A 159 -10.13 40.78 26.37
CA GLU A 159 -9.82 42.21 26.51
C GLU A 159 -8.34 42.54 26.28
N LYS A 160 -7.45 41.54 26.43
CA LYS A 160 -6.00 41.73 26.46
C LYS A 160 -5.27 40.59 25.75
N VAL A 161 -4.21 40.94 25.02
CA VAL A 161 -3.31 39.99 24.42
C VAL A 161 -2.45 39.30 25.50
N ALA A 162 -2.51 37.98 25.58
CA ALA A 162 -1.68 37.18 26.47
C ALA A 162 -0.48 36.59 25.71
N ASP A 163 -0.70 35.88 24.59
CA ASP A 163 0.37 35.23 23.85
C ASP A 163 0.05 35.01 22.35
N ASP A 164 -0.88 34.11 22.01
CA ASP A 164 -1.12 33.55 20.66
C ASP A 164 -2.46 33.96 20.05
N GLU A 165 -3.08 35.00 20.56
CA GLU A 165 -4.38 35.46 20.14
C GLU A 165 -4.42 35.89 18.66
N ALA A 166 -5.61 35.88 18.09
CA ALA A 166 -5.93 36.45 16.80
C ALA A 166 -6.43 37.89 16.99
N LEU A 167 -5.81 38.83 16.32
CA LEU A 167 -6.17 40.22 16.37
C LEU A 167 -6.93 40.62 15.12
N THR A 168 -7.97 41.43 15.27
CA THR A 168 -8.52 42.25 14.21
C THR A 168 -8.02 43.68 14.45
N VAL A 169 -7.47 44.27 13.39
CA VAL A 169 -6.81 45.59 13.52
C VAL A 169 -7.23 46.51 12.38
N THR A 170 -7.17 47.82 12.66
CA THR A 170 -7.20 48.85 11.63
C THR A 170 -5.78 49.27 11.34
N LEU A 171 -5.40 49.25 10.05
CA LEU A 171 -4.09 49.69 9.56
C LEU A 171 -4.25 51.02 8.80
N ASP A 172 -3.48 52.05 9.13
CA ASP A 172 -3.58 53.37 8.51
C ASP A 172 -2.15 53.96 8.33
N ASN A 173 -1.77 54.31 7.09
CA ASN A 173 -0.49 54.98 6.77
C ASN A 173 -0.71 56.41 6.23
N GLY A 174 -1.92 56.93 6.32
CA GLY A 174 -2.31 58.25 5.81
C GLY A 174 -2.71 58.28 4.34
N GLU A 175 -2.36 57.27 3.57
CA GLU A 175 -2.74 57.09 2.13
C GLU A 175 -3.68 55.90 1.95
N LEU A 176 -3.43 54.87 2.70
CA LEU A 176 -4.23 53.62 2.71
C LEU A 176 -4.71 53.33 4.13
N ARG A 177 -6.03 53.15 4.25
CA ARG A 177 -6.67 52.70 5.49
C ARG A 177 -7.42 51.41 5.24
N VAL A 178 -7.11 50.39 6.02
CA VAL A 178 -7.73 49.07 5.96
C VAL A 178 -8.32 48.76 7.33
N GLU A 179 -9.60 48.52 7.35
CA GLU A 179 -10.32 48.06 8.54
C GLU A 179 -10.42 46.54 8.53
N ASP A 180 -10.53 45.97 9.72
CA ASP A 180 -10.69 44.52 9.97
C ASP A 180 -9.59 43.63 9.38
N ALA A 181 -8.33 44.15 9.26
CA ALA A 181 -7.22 43.35 8.90
C ALA A 181 -6.90 42.30 9.99
N TYR A 182 -6.53 41.09 9.57
CA TYR A 182 -6.29 39.96 10.48
C TYR A 182 -4.78 39.87 10.81
N VAL A 183 -4.44 39.78 12.08
CA VAL A 183 -3.08 39.51 12.59
C VAL A 183 -3.14 38.28 13.51
N GLY A 184 -2.57 37.17 13.04
CA GLY A 184 -2.51 35.92 13.81
C GLY A 184 -1.20 35.80 14.59
N LEU A 185 -1.22 36.04 15.89
CA LEU A 185 -0.01 35.94 16.71
C LEU A 185 0.52 34.52 16.83
N ILE A 186 -0.32 33.51 16.65
CA ILE A 186 0.10 32.08 16.68
C ILE A 186 1.17 31.74 15.63
N SER A 187 1.19 32.44 14.50
CA SER A 187 2.20 32.23 13.43
C SER A 187 3.50 32.98 13.64
N MET A 188 3.58 33.81 14.67
CA MET A 188 4.71 34.66 14.99
C MET A 188 5.63 33.96 16.03
N ASN A 189 6.93 34.24 15.96
CA ASN A 189 7.85 33.83 17.02
C ASN A 189 7.75 34.76 18.25
N ASP A 190 8.40 34.38 19.35
CA ASP A 190 8.28 35.10 20.61
C ASP A 190 8.76 36.58 20.52
N GLU A 191 9.77 36.88 19.71
CA GLU A 191 10.27 38.27 19.52
C GLU A 191 9.24 39.10 18.76
N GLU A 192 8.60 38.54 17.75
CA GLU A 192 7.55 39.18 16.95
C GLU A 192 6.28 39.46 17.78
N ARG A 193 5.95 38.61 18.75
CA ARG A 193 4.80 38.76 19.65
C ARG A 193 5.02 39.81 20.72
N LYS A 194 6.28 40.07 21.15
CA LYS A 194 6.57 41.00 22.23
C LYS A 194 5.88 42.35 22.15
N PRO A 195 5.82 43.06 20.99
CA PRO A 195 5.16 44.35 20.89
C PRO A 195 3.67 44.33 21.20
N PHE A 196 3.02 43.16 20.97
CA PHE A 196 1.60 42.98 21.17
C PHE A 196 1.23 42.53 22.59
N LYS A 197 2.16 41.86 23.28
CA LYS A 197 1.93 41.27 24.59
C LYS A 197 1.47 42.33 25.61
N GLY A 198 0.33 42.05 26.21
CA GLY A 198 -0.25 42.96 27.23
C GLY A 198 -1.09 44.10 26.65
N LYS A 199 -1.16 44.28 25.33
CA LYS A 199 -2.02 45.30 24.72
C LYS A 199 -3.48 44.95 24.87
N LYS A 200 -4.33 46.01 24.95
CA LYS A 200 -5.80 45.88 25.03
C LYS A 200 -6.45 46.33 23.74
N VAL A 201 -7.71 46.04 23.61
CA VAL A 201 -8.58 46.62 22.57
C VAL A 201 -8.47 48.15 22.63
N GLY A 202 -8.35 48.82 21.49
CA GLY A 202 -8.13 50.27 21.34
C GLY A 202 -6.65 50.68 21.41
N ALA A 203 -5.70 49.76 21.68
CA ALA A 203 -4.28 50.08 21.68
C ALA A 203 -3.77 50.42 20.29
N LYS A 204 -3.00 51.54 20.20
CA LYS A 204 -2.37 51.98 18.94
C LYS A 204 -0.86 51.77 19.01
N MET A 205 -0.26 51.39 17.88
CA MET A 205 1.16 51.21 17.75
C MET A 205 1.62 51.41 16.31
N LYS A 206 2.89 51.78 16.14
CA LYS A 206 3.46 51.82 14.78
C LYS A 206 4.08 50.48 14.45
N VAL A 207 3.83 50.03 13.21
CA VAL A 207 4.37 48.77 12.71
C VAL A 207 4.91 48.94 11.30
N ASP A 208 5.93 48.21 10.95
CA ASP A 208 6.31 48.00 9.54
C ASP A 208 5.52 46.84 9.00
N ILE A 209 4.77 47.11 7.92
CA ILE A 209 3.88 46.12 7.32
C ILE A 209 4.64 44.93 6.71
N ASN A 210 5.92 45.14 6.30
CA ASN A 210 6.75 44.10 5.75
C ASN A 210 7.25 43.14 6.83
N GLU A 211 7.48 43.66 8.05
CA GLU A 211 7.84 42.85 9.21
C GLU A 211 6.62 42.13 9.80
N LEU A 212 5.48 42.80 9.78
CA LEU A 212 4.23 42.25 10.31
C LEU A 212 3.72 41.10 9.44
N TYR A 213 3.85 41.20 8.11
CA TYR A 213 3.46 40.17 7.15
C TYR A 213 4.64 39.86 6.20
N LYS A 214 5.51 38.98 6.59
CA LYS A 214 6.72 38.62 5.80
C LYS A 214 6.38 38.00 4.46
N ASN A 215 5.25 37.27 4.38
CA ASN A 215 4.80 36.67 3.12
C ASN A 215 4.02 37.72 2.28
N PRO A 216 4.46 38.00 1.01
CA PRO A 216 3.80 38.97 0.14
C PRO A 216 2.30 38.70 -0.11
N ALA A 217 1.91 37.44 -0.29
CA ALA A 217 0.52 37.08 -0.49
C ALA A 217 -0.36 37.36 0.73
N GLN A 218 0.15 37.09 1.94
CA GLN A 218 -0.55 37.43 3.20
C GLN A 218 -0.64 38.93 3.38
N ARG A 219 0.40 39.68 3.03
CA ARG A 219 0.44 41.14 3.07
C ARG A 219 -0.57 41.75 2.12
N ALA A 220 -0.64 41.27 0.89
CA ALA A 220 -1.61 41.71 -0.09
C ALA A 220 -3.04 41.46 0.38
N ALA A 221 -3.30 40.25 0.93
CA ALA A 221 -4.62 39.92 1.49
C ALA A 221 -4.98 40.82 2.69
N ALA A 222 -4.02 41.06 3.61
CA ALA A 222 -4.23 41.92 4.79
C ALA A 222 -4.50 43.38 4.41
N LEU A 223 -3.87 43.87 3.34
CA LEU A 223 -4.05 45.23 2.83
C LEU A 223 -5.18 45.34 1.80
N GLN A 224 -5.84 44.23 1.44
CA GLN A 224 -6.89 44.14 0.43
C GLN A 224 -6.41 44.66 -0.95
N LEU A 225 -5.14 44.40 -1.29
CA LEU A 225 -4.48 44.77 -2.53
C LEU A 225 -4.06 43.52 -3.34
N LYS A 226 -3.63 43.75 -4.57
CA LYS A 226 -2.93 42.73 -5.35
C LYS A 226 -1.42 42.76 -5.03
N GLU A 227 -0.71 41.64 -5.21
CA GLU A 227 0.72 41.57 -4.90
C GLU A 227 1.57 42.60 -5.70
N ASN A 228 1.18 42.89 -6.92
CA ASN A 228 1.88 43.87 -7.77
C ASN A 228 1.69 45.33 -7.32
N GLU A 229 0.70 45.63 -6.47
CA GLU A 229 0.43 46.94 -5.91
C GLU A 229 1.20 47.20 -4.60
N LEU A 230 1.77 46.16 -3.99
CA LEU A 230 2.51 46.27 -2.76
C LEU A 230 3.78 47.14 -2.84
N ALA A 231 4.39 47.26 -4.02
CA ALA A 231 5.62 48.02 -4.21
C ALA A 231 5.41 49.54 -4.01
N GLU A 232 4.19 50.02 -4.17
CA GLU A 232 3.82 51.45 -4.04
C GLU A 232 3.37 51.82 -2.63
N VAL A 233 3.24 50.82 -1.71
CA VAL A 233 2.72 51.02 -0.38
C VAL A 233 3.84 51.46 0.57
N LYS A 234 3.65 52.58 1.27
CA LYS A 234 4.54 52.99 2.36
C LYS A 234 4.50 51.99 3.51
N PRO A 235 5.66 51.52 3.99
CA PRO A 235 5.70 50.39 4.92
C PRO A 235 5.26 50.71 6.36
N GLU A 236 5.33 51.97 6.76
CA GLU A 236 4.98 52.38 8.12
C GLU A 236 3.48 52.59 8.27
N PHE A 237 2.85 51.78 9.11
CA PHE A 237 1.44 51.86 9.45
C PHE A 237 1.23 52.16 10.93
N SER A 238 0.18 52.93 11.23
CA SER A 238 -0.44 52.97 12.53
C SER A 238 -1.43 51.80 12.64
N LEU A 239 -1.18 50.88 13.55
CA LEU A 239 -2.03 49.73 13.85
C LEU A 239 -2.88 50.03 15.07
N GLU A 240 -4.21 49.92 14.97
CA GLU A 240 -5.14 49.98 16.08
C GLU A 240 -5.84 48.63 16.28
N ILE A 241 -5.74 48.04 17.46
CA ILE A 241 -6.38 46.77 17.79
C ILE A 241 -7.88 47.02 18.03
N THR A 242 -8.74 46.46 17.18
CA THR A 242 -10.19 46.59 17.27
C THR A 242 -10.84 45.43 18.00
N LYS A 243 -10.31 44.20 17.82
CA LYS A 243 -10.78 43.00 18.53
C LYS A 243 -9.58 42.09 18.85
N ILE A 244 -9.66 41.40 19.96
CA ILE A 244 -8.73 40.36 20.37
C ILE A 244 -9.54 39.10 20.58
N ARG A 245 -9.19 38.03 19.86
CA ARG A 245 -9.89 36.74 19.96
C ARG A 245 -8.92 35.66 20.31
N LYS A 246 -9.29 34.86 21.28
CA LYS A 246 -8.54 33.65 21.66
C LYS A 246 -9.32 32.43 21.25
N PHE A 247 -8.60 31.41 20.73
CA PHE A 247 -9.20 30.12 20.60
C PHE A 247 -9.31 29.47 21.98
N ALA A 248 -10.55 29.24 22.42
CA ALA A 248 -10.82 28.59 23.68
C ALA A 248 -11.33 27.18 23.47
N ASP A 249 -10.84 26.24 24.26
CA ASP A 249 -11.40 24.91 24.33
C ASP A 249 -12.88 25.00 24.78
N PRO A 250 -13.73 24.04 24.40
CA PRO A 250 -15.11 24.01 24.80
C PRO A 250 -15.23 23.83 26.32
N GLU A 251 -16.24 24.40 26.93
CA GLU A 251 -16.64 24.05 28.31
C GLU A 251 -17.20 22.63 28.29
N LEU A 252 -16.71 21.78 29.20
CA LEU A 252 -17.09 20.37 29.32
C LEU A 252 -18.46 20.24 30.01
N ASN A 253 -19.48 20.80 29.35
CA ASN A 253 -20.85 20.81 29.81
C ASN A 253 -21.73 19.83 29.02
N GLU A 254 -23.00 19.70 29.42
CA GLU A 254 -23.95 18.76 28.79
C GLU A 254 -24.11 19.01 27.27
N GLU A 255 -24.05 20.27 26.82
CA GLU A 255 -24.16 20.63 25.41
C GLU A 255 -22.96 20.13 24.60
N PHE A 256 -21.76 20.29 25.16
CA PHE A 256 -20.53 19.71 24.54
C PHE A 256 -20.64 18.20 24.39
N PHE A 257 -20.99 17.48 25.47
CA PHE A 257 -21.05 16.01 25.39
C PHE A 257 -22.13 15.52 24.42
N LYS A 258 -23.29 16.19 24.33
CA LYS A 258 -24.32 15.88 23.33
C LYS A 258 -23.84 16.11 21.90
N THR A 259 -23.03 17.14 21.68
CA THR A 259 -22.52 17.50 20.36
C THR A 259 -21.36 16.58 19.95
N ALA A 260 -20.43 16.35 20.85
CA ALA A 260 -19.24 15.53 20.58
C ALA A 260 -19.56 14.01 20.56
N PHE A 261 -20.55 13.59 21.35
CA PHE A 261 -20.96 12.19 21.49
C PHE A 261 -22.48 12.02 21.33
N PRO A 262 -23.01 12.15 20.11
CA PRO A 262 -24.45 12.12 19.86
C PRO A 262 -25.11 10.78 20.23
N GLN A 263 -24.33 9.71 20.37
CA GLN A 263 -24.80 8.40 20.81
C GLN A 263 -24.99 8.32 22.36
N GLY A 264 -24.56 9.34 23.11
CA GLY A 264 -24.71 9.41 24.55
C GLY A 264 -23.82 8.45 25.34
N ASN A 265 -22.78 7.90 24.74
CA ASN A 265 -21.85 6.96 25.37
C ASN A 265 -20.78 7.63 26.25
N VAL A 266 -20.64 8.96 26.16
CA VAL A 266 -19.75 9.78 26.99
C VAL A 266 -20.53 11.01 27.45
N THR A 267 -20.61 11.22 28.76
CA THR A 267 -21.47 12.24 29.37
C THR A 267 -20.75 13.17 30.35
N ASP A 268 -19.51 12.84 30.68
CA ASP A 268 -18.70 13.58 31.66
C ASP A 268 -17.20 13.52 31.32
N GLU A 269 -16.40 14.24 32.08
CA GLU A 269 -14.95 14.33 31.87
C GLU A 269 -14.24 12.98 32.08
N ALA A 270 -14.67 12.18 33.05
CA ALA A 270 -14.10 10.84 33.27
C ALA A 270 -14.39 9.90 32.08
N GLY A 271 -15.59 10.00 31.50
CA GLY A 271 -15.95 9.30 30.27
C GLY A 271 -15.14 9.76 29.07
N LEU A 272 -14.83 11.06 28.98
CA LEU A 272 -13.97 11.62 27.93
C LEU A 272 -12.53 11.07 28.03
N ASP A 273 -11.96 11.04 29.24
CA ASP A 273 -10.62 10.50 29.45
C ASP A 273 -10.56 8.99 29.12
N ALA A 274 -11.59 8.22 29.53
CA ALA A 274 -11.69 6.81 29.16
C ALA A 274 -11.86 6.60 27.65
N PHE A 275 -12.58 7.48 26.97
CA PHE A 275 -12.69 7.48 25.51
C PHE A 275 -11.33 7.75 24.85
N VAL A 276 -10.59 8.77 25.33
CA VAL A 276 -9.25 9.12 24.86
C VAL A 276 -8.30 7.92 25.01
N ASP A 277 -8.27 7.30 26.20
CA ASP A 277 -7.46 6.08 26.45
C ASP A 277 -7.84 4.93 25.51
N THR A 278 -9.14 4.76 25.25
CA THR A 278 -9.63 3.72 24.35
C THR A 278 -9.17 3.95 22.91
N GLU A 279 -9.27 5.17 22.42
CA GLU A 279 -8.87 5.50 21.04
C GLU A 279 -7.35 5.40 20.84
N ILE A 280 -6.56 5.95 21.77
CA ILE A 280 -5.09 5.79 21.76
C ILE A 280 -4.74 4.29 21.85
N GLY A 281 -5.41 3.55 22.75
CA GLY A 281 -5.20 2.11 22.91
C GLY A 281 -5.45 1.30 21.64
N LYS A 282 -6.47 1.66 20.86
CA LYS A 282 -6.74 1.03 19.55
C LYS A 282 -5.63 1.30 18.53
N GLU A 283 -5.11 2.54 18.50
CA GLU A 283 -4.02 2.92 17.60
C GLU A 283 -2.73 2.19 17.96
N LEU A 284 -2.34 2.23 19.23
CA LEU A 284 -1.15 1.56 19.76
C LEU A 284 -1.23 0.02 19.65
N SER A 285 -2.45 -0.54 19.76
CA SER A 285 -2.64 -1.98 19.54
C SER A 285 -2.37 -2.38 18.10
N ARG A 286 -2.82 -1.57 17.13
CA ARG A 286 -2.52 -1.81 15.70
C ARG A 286 -1.02 -1.79 15.43
N GLU A 287 -0.31 -0.84 16.02
CA GLU A 287 1.15 -0.76 15.89
C GLU A 287 1.84 -1.95 16.57
N SER A 288 1.41 -2.32 17.78
CA SER A 288 1.90 -3.48 18.50
C SER A 288 1.66 -4.79 17.71
N ASP A 289 0.48 -4.95 17.09
CA ASP A 289 0.15 -6.10 16.25
C ASP A 289 1.00 -6.13 14.97
N TYR A 290 1.24 -4.97 14.36
CA TYR A 290 2.13 -4.87 13.21
C TYR A 290 3.57 -5.26 13.56
N LEU A 291 4.12 -4.72 14.64
CA LEU A 291 5.47 -5.08 15.13
C LEU A 291 5.56 -6.56 15.49
N PHE A 292 4.52 -7.11 16.10
CA PHE A 292 4.46 -8.54 16.42
C PHE A 292 4.46 -9.39 15.14
N THR A 293 3.70 -9.00 14.13
CA THR A 293 3.66 -9.69 12.82
C THR A 293 5.04 -9.69 12.17
N LEU A 294 5.76 -8.57 12.20
CA LEU A 294 7.13 -8.51 11.69
C LEU A 294 8.09 -9.44 12.44
N GLN A 295 8.03 -9.44 13.77
CA GLN A 295 8.88 -10.32 14.61
C GLN A 295 8.52 -11.80 14.42
N LEU A 296 7.24 -12.12 14.31
CA LEU A 296 6.77 -13.47 14.05
C LEU A 296 7.25 -13.96 12.68
N ARG A 297 7.16 -13.11 11.65
CA ARG A 297 7.68 -13.41 10.32
C ARG A 297 9.18 -13.70 10.36
N ASP A 298 9.97 -12.84 11.00
CA ASP A 298 11.43 -13.02 11.12
C ASP A 298 11.77 -14.30 11.90
N PHE A 299 11.00 -14.59 12.95
CA PHE A 299 11.14 -15.82 13.71
C PHE A 299 10.85 -17.06 12.86
N LEU A 300 9.76 -17.07 12.09
CA LEU A 300 9.37 -18.18 11.22
C LEU A 300 10.35 -18.39 10.07
N LEU A 301 10.79 -17.30 9.43
CA LEU A 301 11.81 -17.36 8.38
C LEU A 301 13.11 -17.97 8.89
N LYS A 302 13.57 -17.55 10.06
CA LYS A 302 14.78 -18.07 10.70
C LYS A 302 14.63 -19.53 11.13
N LYS A 303 13.46 -19.91 11.66
CA LYS A 303 13.19 -21.27 12.12
C LYS A 303 13.03 -22.25 10.97
N ALA A 304 12.38 -21.83 9.87
CA ALA A 304 12.19 -22.65 8.69
C ALA A 304 13.50 -22.88 7.93
N ASP A 305 14.46 -21.96 8.01
CA ASP A 305 15.78 -22.01 7.36
C ASP A 305 15.72 -22.54 5.92
N LEU A 306 14.79 -21.97 5.13
CA LEU A 306 14.50 -22.48 3.79
C LEU A 306 15.66 -22.19 2.85
N LYS A 307 16.19 -23.25 2.27
CA LYS A 307 17.14 -23.14 1.18
C LYS A 307 16.38 -22.93 -0.12
N MET A 308 16.40 -21.72 -0.63
CA MET A 308 15.75 -21.38 -1.88
C MET A 308 16.70 -21.47 -3.06
N PRO A 309 16.24 -21.87 -4.27
CA PRO A 309 17.07 -21.92 -5.49
C PRO A 309 17.36 -20.48 -5.98
N ALA A 310 18.28 -19.79 -5.32
CA ALA A 310 18.54 -18.37 -5.54
C ALA A 310 18.96 -18.06 -6.99
N ALA A 311 19.81 -18.87 -7.58
CA ALA A 311 20.26 -18.69 -8.98
C ALA A 311 19.07 -18.78 -9.95
N PHE A 312 18.21 -19.79 -9.78
CA PHE A 312 16.99 -19.94 -10.56
C PHE A 312 16.04 -18.74 -10.37
N LEU A 313 15.79 -18.33 -9.12
CA LEU A 313 14.85 -17.23 -8.82
C LEU A 313 15.31 -15.90 -9.42
N LYS A 314 16.62 -15.60 -9.42
CA LYS A 314 17.17 -14.41 -10.10
C LYS A 314 16.91 -14.46 -11.60
N ARG A 315 17.18 -15.61 -12.21
CA ARG A 315 16.94 -15.82 -13.64
C ARG A 315 15.44 -15.78 -13.97
N TRP A 316 14.61 -16.41 -13.14
CA TRP A 316 13.15 -16.36 -13.26
C TRP A 316 12.64 -14.93 -13.24
N LEU A 317 13.08 -14.09 -12.28
CA LEU A 317 12.71 -12.67 -12.22
C LEU A 317 13.09 -11.93 -13.50
N TYR A 318 14.28 -12.19 -14.04
CA TYR A 318 14.73 -11.58 -15.28
C TYR A 318 13.83 -11.94 -16.46
N VAL A 319 13.51 -13.21 -16.60
CA VAL A 319 12.69 -13.73 -17.72
C VAL A 319 11.23 -13.26 -17.64
N ILE A 320 10.58 -13.34 -16.46
CA ILE A 320 9.16 -12.95 -16.33
C ILE A 320 8.92 -11.47 -16.47
N ASN A 321 9.92 -10.64 -16.20
CA ASN A 321 9.85 -9.20 -16.41
C ASN A 321 10.23 -8.78 -17.83
N GLU A 322 10.33 -9.73 -18.77
CA GLU A 322 10.69 -9.46 -20.17
C GLU A 322 11.97 -8.63 -20.30
N GLU A 323 12.94 -8.92 -19.43
CA GLU A 323 14.24 -8.25 -19.38
C GLU A 323 14.17 -6.71 -19.12
N LYS A 324 13.06 -6.22 -18.54
CA LYS A 324 12.89 -4.80 -18.21
C LYS A 324 13.82 -4.33 -17.09
N PHE A 325 14.22 -5.26 -16.21
CA PHE A 325 15.20 -5.02 -15.15
C PHE A 325 16.53 -5.67 -15.51
N SER A 326 17.62 -4.96 -15.29
CA SER A 326 18.96 -5.52 -15.46
C SER A 326 19.25 -6.58 -14.40
N LYS A 327 20.22 -7.45 -14.69
CA LYS A 327 20.67 -8.45 -13.71
C LYS A 327 21.24 -7.81 -12.46
N GLU A 328 21.88 -6.64 -12.59
CA GLU A 328 22.43 -5.84 -11.48
C GLU A 328 21.34 -5.26 -10.57
N GLU A 329 20.24 -4.78 -11.14
CA GLU A 329 19.09 -4.29 -10.37
C GLU A 329 18.42 -5.41 -9.60
N ILE A 330 18.23 -6.57 -10.25
CA ILE A 330 17.69 -7.76 -9.58
C ILE A 330 18.62 -8.19 -8.44
N GLU A 331 19.96 -8.23 -8.65
CA GLU A 331 20.92 -8.60 -7.61
C GLU A 331 20.87 -7.70 -6.39
N LYS A 332 20.73 -6.39 -6.61
CA LYS A 332 20.67 -5.39 -5.52
C LYS A 332 19.47 -5.59 -4.58
N ASP A 333 18.30 -5.92 -5.13
CA ASP A 333 17.06 -6.02 -4.36
C ASP A 333 16.69 -7.48 -4.02
N PHE A 334 17.52 -8.44 -4.45
CA PHE A 334 17.21 -9.86 -4.34
C PHE A 334 17.02 -10.36 -2.92
N ASP A 335 17.80 -9.91 -1.97
CA ASP A 335 17.69 -10.34 -0.57
C ASP A 335 16.33 -9.97 0.03
N GLN A 336 15.83 -8.78 -0.30
CA GLN A 336 14.50 -8.35 0.13
C GLN A 336 13.40 -9.15 -0.56
N PHE A 337 13.54 -9.37 -1.86
CA PHE A 337 12.65 -10.24 -2.62
C PHE A 337 12.62 -11.65 -2.02
N LEU A 338 13.78 -12.23 -1.75
CA LEU A 338 13.89 -13.59 -1.22
C LEU A 338 13.21 -13.75 0.14
N LYS A 339 13.35 -12.76 1.03
CA LYS A 339 12.64 -12.74 2.32
C LYS A 339 11.13 -12.72 2.13
N MET A 340 10.64 -11.86 1.24
CA MET A 340 9.22 -11.74 0.94
C MET A 340 8.68 -13.01 0.28
N PHE A 341 9.41 -13.57 -0.66
CA PHE A 341 9.05 -14.80 -1.37
C PHE A 341 9.01 -15.99 -0.41
N SER A 342 10.01 -16.12 0.46
CA SER A 342 10.08 -17.17 1.49
C SER A 342 8.94 -17.03 2.50
N TRP A 343 8.58 -15.81 2.90
CA TRP A 343 7.44 -15.56 3.77
C TRP A 343 6.12 -16.00 3.12
N ASN A 344 5.88 -15.62 1.88
CA ASN A 344 4.70 -16.05 1.13
C ASN A 344 4.63 -17.58 0.98
N TYR A 345 5.78 -18.24 0.84
CA TYR A 345 5.85 -19.69 0.77
C TYR A 345 5.49 -20.35 2.11
N ILE A 346 6.00 -19.81 3.21
CA ILE A 346 5.63 -20.25 4.58
C ILE A 346 4.13 -20.02 4.85
N GLN A 347 3.59 -18.86 4.48
CA GLN A 347 2.15 -18.58 4.63
C GLN A 347 1.30 -19.62 3.88
N LYS A 348 1.63 -19.92 2.63
CA LYS A 348 0.93 -20.95 1.83
C LYS A 348 0.99 -22.33 2.48
N HIS A 349 2.09 -22.68 3.14
CA HIS A 349 2.20 -23.91 3.90
C HIS A 349 1.18 -23.96 5.04
N PHE A 350 1.11 -22.94 5.91
CA PHE A 350 0.14 -22.89 7.00
C PHE A 350 -1.31 -22.85 6.48
N ILE A 351 -1.58 -22.07 5.45
CA ILE A 351 -2.91 -22.01 4.83
C ILE A 351 -3.38 -23.40 4.40
N LYS A 352 -2.50 -24.18 3.79
CA LYS A 352 -2.81 -25.53 3.30
C LYS A 352 -2.89 -26.54 4.45
N GLU A 353 -1.91 -26.55 5.36
CA GLU A 353 -1.80 -27.51 6.46
C GLU A 353 -2.96 -27.37 7.46
N ASP A 354 -3.27 -26.14 7.84
CA ASP A 354 -4.28 -25.82 8.85
C ASP A 354 -5.65 -25.50 8.25
N ASN A 355 -5.81 -25.68 6.93
CA ASN A 355 -7.06 -25.42 6.19
C ASN A 355 -7.63 -24.01 6.45
N LEU A 356 -6.76 -23.00 6.50
CA LEU A 356 -7.18 -21.62 6.73
C LEU A 356 -7.95 -21.10 5.52
N THR A 357 -9.13 -20.56 5.75
CA THR A 357 -9.98 -20.02 4.69
C THR A 357 -10.42 -18.61 5.01
N VAL A 358 -10.53 -17.77 4.00
CA VAL A 358 -11.11 -16.43 4.09
C VAL A 358 -12.48 -16.46 3.43
N THR A 359 -13.52 -16.07 4.18
CA THR A 359 -14.88 -16.01 3.69
C THR A 359 -15.15 -14.73 2.90
N ALA A 360 -16.20 -14.73 2.07
CA ALA A 360 -16.62 -13.53 1.35
C ALA A 360 -17.06 -12.40 2.29
N ASP A 361 -17.64 -12.75 3.44
CA ASP A 361 -18.08 -11.77 4.45
C ASP A 361 -16.89 -11.09 5.13
N GLU A 362 -15.83 -11.85 5.46
CA GLU A 362 -14.57 -11.28 5.99
C GLU A 362 -13.92 -10.36 4.95
N ALA A 363 -13.86 -10.77 3.69
CA ALA A 363 -13.32 -9.94 2.62
C ALA A 363 -14.14 -8.66 2.42
N LEU A 364 -15.46 -8.72 2.51
CA LEU A 364 -16.34 -7.57 2.43
C LEU A 364 -16.15 -6.64 3.63
N ALA A 365 -16.03 -7.17 4.85
CA ALA A 365 -15.81 -6.38 6.06
C ALA A 365 -14.48 -5.60 5.99
N GLU A 366 -13.40 -6.27 5.55
CA GLU A 366 -12.09 -5.63 5.38
C GLU A 366 -12.11 -4.57 4.27
N ALA A 367 -12.76 -4.85 3.14
CA ALA A 367 -12.92 -3.90 2.05
C ALA A 367 -13.75 -2.68 2.47
N LYS A 368 -14.78 -2.85 3.32
CA LYS A 368 -15.55 -1.74 3.92
C LYS A 368 -14.70 -0.91 4.86
N ALA A 369 -13.86 -1.54 5.67
CA ALA A 369 -12.93 -0.82 6.57
C ALA A 369 -11.92 0.02 5.76
N PHE A 370 -11.40 -0.54 4.67
CA PHE A 370 -10.53 0.18 3.74
C PHE A 370 -11.25 1.36 3.07
N ALA A 371 -12.49 1.15 2.60
CA ALA A 371 -13.33 2.21 2.05
C ALA A 371 -13.56 3.34 3.07
N ALA A 372 -13.92 2.99 4.31
CA ALA A 372 -14.15 3.98 5.37
C ALA A 372 -12.91 4.85 5.63
N ALA A 373 -11.72 4.25 5.65
CA ALA A 373 -10.46 5.00 5.79
C ALA A 373 -10.23 5.96 4.62
N GLN A 374 -10.51 5.54 3.38
CA GLN A 374 -10.42 6.42 2.22
C GLN A 374 -11.42 7.57 2.28
N PHE A 375 -12.69 7.30 2.59
CA PHE A 375 -13.72 8.34 2.71
C PHE A 375 -13.38 9.35 3.81
N ALA A 376 -12.85 8.89 4.94
CA ALA A 376 -12.40 9.77 6.02
C ALA A 376 -11.26 10.70 5.55
N GLN A 377 -10.32 10.20 4.76
CA GLN A 377 -9.24 11.00 4.18
C GLN A 377 -9.74 12.08 3.22
N TYR A 378 -10.84 11.81 2.51
CA TYR A 378 -11.52 12.79 1.64
C TYR A 378 -12.56 13.66 2.37
N GLY A 379 -12.54 13.70 3.70
CA GLY A 379 -13.39 14.58 4.52
C GLY A 379 -14.80 14.03 4.82
N MET A 380 -15.02 12.74 4.62
CA MET A 380 -16.28 12.04 4.93
C MET A 380 -16.06 10.91 5.97
N PRO A 381 -15.70 11.23 7.22
CA PRO A 381 -15.40 10.21 8.23
C PRO A 381 -16.61 9.40 8.69
N ALA A 382 -17.82 9.88 8.41
CA ALA A 382 -19.08 9.22 8.77
C ALA A 382 -19.90 8.84 7.52
N ALA A 383 -19.24 8.27 6.51
CA ALA A 383 -19.94 7.79 5.31
C ALA A 383 -20.96 6.70 5.68
N PRO A 384 -22.19 6.72 5.07
CA PRO A 384 -23.21 5.73 5.34
C PRO A 384 -22.74 4.31 5.01
N ASP A 385 -23.16 3.32 5.81
CA ASP A 385 -22.74 1.91 5.66
C ASP A 385 -23.06 1.35 4.27
N GLU A 386 -24.22 1.67 3.71
CA GLU A 386 -24.62 1.27 2.36
C GLU A 386 -23.66 1.83 1.28
N MET A 387 -23.20 3.08 1.45
CA MET A 387 -22.23 3.68 0.53
C MET A 387 -20.88 2.96 0.60
N LEU A 388 -20.42 2.66 1.83
CA LEU A 388 -19.18 1.91 2.05
C LEU A 388 -19.26 0.50 1.45
N GLU A 389 -20.40 -0.18 1.63
CA GLU A 389 -20.61 -1.53 1.10
C GLU A 389 -20.65 -1.55 -0.44
N ASN A 390 -21.36 -0.60 -1.06
CA ASN A 390 -21.41 -0.48 -2.51
C ASN A 390 -20.03 -0.18 -3.09
N PHE A 391 -19.27 0.73 -2.48
CA PHE A 391 -17.91 1.05 -2.91
C PHE A 391 -16.98 -0.15 -2.73
N ALA A 392 -17.05 -0.84 -1.59
CA ALA A 392 -16.27 -2.05 -1.32
C ALA A 392 -16.51 -3.14 -2.38
N LYS A 393 -17.76 -3.42 -2.72
CA LYS A 393 -18.12 -4.44 -3.71
C LYS A 393 -17.72 -4.04 -5.14
N GLN A 394 -18.00 -2.79 -5.55
CA GLN A 394 -17.89 -2.39 -6.95
C GLN A 394 -16.49 -1.85 -7.33
N GLN A 395 -15.78 -1.24 -6.40
CA GLN A 395 -14.48 -0.61 -6.69
C GLN A 395 -13.29 -1.38 -6.12
N ILE A 396 -13.44 -2.00 -4.94
CA ILE A 396 -12.35 -2.73 -4.30
C ILE A 396 -12.37 -4.20 -4.71
N LEU A 397 -13.44 -4.93 -4.38
CA LEU A 397 -13.48 -6.38 -4.60
C LEU A 397 -13.67 -6.77 -6.08
N ALA A 398 -14.30 -5.92 -6.89
CA ALA A 398 -14.39 -6.14 -8.33
C ALA A 398 -13.05 -5.88 -9.07
N ASN A 399 -12.17 -5.10 -8.50
CA ASN A 399 -10.83 -4.89 -9.04
C ASN A 399 -9.92 -6.04 -8.60
N LYS A 400 -9.36 -6.79 -9.56
CA LYS A 400 -8.54 -7.99 -9.28
C LYS A 400 -7.35 -7.70 -8.36
N GLU A 401 -6.63 -6.60 -8.60
CA GLU A 401 -5.45 -6.24 -7.82
C GLU A 401 -5.81 -5.83 -6.39
N GLN A 402 -6.84 -5.01 -6.23
CA GLN A 402 -7.32 -4.57 -4.90
C GLN A 402 -7.88 -5.75 -4.11
N SER A 403 -8.69 -6.58 -4.76
CA SER A 403 -9.24 -7.79 -4.15
C SER A 403 -8.13 -8.72 -3.67
N GLN A 404 -7.11 -8.95 -4.49
CA GLN A 404 -5.97 -9.78 -4.11
C GLN A 404 -5.28 -9.25 -2.85
N LYS A 405 -5.03 -7.94 -2.75
CA LYS A 405 -4.43 -7.31 -1.56
C LYS A 405 -5.28 -7.52 -0.29
N ILE A 406 -6.62 -7.44 -0.42
CA ILE A 406 -7.53 -7.72 0.70
C ILE A 406 -7.39 -9.17 1.18
N TYR A 407 -7.44 -10.14 0.24
CA TYR A 407 -7.30 -11.55 0.59
C TYR A 407 -5.91 -11.87 1.17
N GLU A 408 -4.84 -11.33 0.60
CA GLU A 408 -3.47 -11.51 1.11
C GLU A 408 -3.34 -11.02 2.56
N LYS A 409 -3.88 -9.83 2.86
CA LYS A 409 -3.90 -9.29 4.23
C LYS A 409 -4.67 -10.18 5.19
N LEU A 410 -5.86 -10.65 4.80
CA LEU A 410 -6.69 -11.52 5.65
C LEU A 410 -6.03 -12.88 5.88
N TYR A 411 -5.43 -13.47 4.87
CA TYR A 411 -4.66 -14.70 5.04
C TYR A 411 -3.45 -14.50 5.96
N GLU A 412 -2.71 -13.40 5.82
CA GLU A 412 -1.62 -13.07 6.74
C GLU A 412 -2.12 -12.98 8.18
N THR A 413 -3.21 -12.27 8.41
CA THR A 413 -3.84 -12.17 9.74
C THR A 413 -4.19 -13.55 10.30
N LYS A 414 -4.84 -14.41 9.50
CA LYS A 414 -5.21 -15.76 9.93
C LYS A 414 -4.00 -16.64 10.24
N VAL A 415 -2.95 -16.55 9.44
CA VAL A 415 -1.69 -17.27 9.72
C VAL A 415 -1.06 -16.77 11.01
N VAL A 416 -1.03 -15.46 11.25
CA VAL A 416 -0.50 -14.88 12.48
C VAL A 416 -1.31 -15.36 13.70
N GLU A 417 -2.64 -15.37 13.63
CA GLU A 417 -3.51 -15.84 14.70
C GLU A 417 -3.35 -17.33 14.97
N ASP A 418 -3.28 -18.15 13.94
CA ASP A 418 -3.06 -19.59 14.04
C ASP A 418 -1.71 -19.90 14.70
N VAL A 419 -0.64 -19.25 14.24
CA VAL A 419 0.70 -19.41 14.81
C VAL A 419 0.75 -18.92 16.27
N LYS A 420 0.08 -17.81 16.62
CA LYS A 420 -0.07 -17.34 18.01
C LYS A 420 -0.62 -18.44 18.91
N GLY A 421 -1.57 -19.24 18.42
CA GLY A 421 -2.14 -20.36 19.17
C GLY A 421 -1.18 -21.53 19.39
N LYS A 422 -0.14 -21.67 18.57
CA LYS A 422 0.81 -22.79 18.58
C LYS A 422 2.10 -22.51 19.37
N ILE A 423 2.42 -21.24 19.59
CA ILE A 423 3.65 -20.79 20.25
C ILE A 423 3.37 -20.14 21.62
N LYS A 424 4.43 -19.86 22.37
CA LYS A 424 4.33 -19.05 23.59
C LYS A 424 4.53 -17.57 23.28
N VAL A 425 3.46 -16.78 23.36
CA VAL A 425 3.56 -15.32 23.30
C VAL A 425 3.85 -14.77 24.71
N THR A 426 4.89 -13.94 24.83
CA THR A 426 5.23 -13.26 26.07
C THR A 426 5.02 -11.76 25.91
N GLU A 427 4.15 -11.16 26.72
CA GLU A 427 3.93 -9.72 26.67
C GLU A 427 5.03 -8.95 27.39
N LYS A 428 5.50 -7.88 26.76
CA LYS A 428 6.42 -6.91 27.35
C LYS A 428 5.88 -5.51 27.11
N ALA A 429 5.65 -4.75 28.18
CA ALA A 429 5.26 -3.37 28.07
C ALA A 429 6.47 -2.51 27.68
N VAL A 430 6.33 -1.65 26.69
CA VAL A 430 7.34 -0.74 26.17
C VAL A 430 6.81 0.70 26.11
N SER A 431 7.67 1.69 26.15
CA SER A 431 7.33 3.07 25.79
C SER A 431 7.21 3.22 24.28
N ALA A 432 6.62 4.31 23.82
CA ALA A 432 6.45 4.62 22.40
C ALA A 432 7.68 5.29 21.76
N ASP A 433 8.85 5.29 22.41
CA ASP A 433 10.10 5.90 21.93
C ASP A 433 10.79 5.09 20.81
#